data_a2068002755c317f303738c6bb352e79
#
_entry.id   a2068002755c317f303738c6bb352e79
#
_cell.length_a   1.000
_cell.length_b   1.000
_cell.length_c   1.000
_cell.angle_alpha   90.00
_cell.angle_beta   90.00
_cell.angle_gamma   90.00
#
_symmetry.space_group_name_H-M   'P 1'
#
loop_
_entity.id
_entity.type
_entity.pdbx_description
1 polymer ?
#
loop_
_entity_poly.entity_id
_entity_poly.type
_entity_poly.pdbx_seq_one_letter_code
_entity_poly.pdbx_strand_id
1 'polypeptide(L)'
;PFTRLLTARSVLDHPQARSHPLDAARIRDLAGVARCGDLSARQVAVPPVLSDLASTTTADLLTPDDVGWRLGHSLEHALEHGVRLWLCEVDRDAPGRISAVLGEDLVHVVSLGPRPDGGVGSDGADGPDGTAVIAISPLELVLSLAERSEASRGYLRKVLEGVDTLRCPHRAIAALRAAGVAVMERPATVRLARNPVALAYIVVFIYSSLRALPVAFVPGFRGQWWVLWLIDILTAIPYTWGIVEMVAGRRLRWRLVGLATTLFTFLAPYVYFLMYGRH
;
A
#
# COMPACT_ATOMS: atom_id res chain seq x y z
N PRO A 1 7.58 -5.14 3.46
CA PRO A 1 7.54 -6.44 4.17
C PRO A 1 6.83 -6.35 5.52
N PHE A 2 7.09 -5.34 6.36
CA PHE A 2 6.45 -5.13 7.67
C PHE A 2 4.95 -4.88 7.58
N THR A 3 4.47 -4.26 6.52
CA THR A 3 3.04 -4.02 6.29
C THR A 3 2.26 -5.34 6.27
N ARG A 4 2.90 -6.43 5.87
CA ARG A 4 2.30 -7.77 5.81
C ARG A 4 2.06 -8.38 7.20
N LEU A 5 2.89 -8.06 8.19
CA LEU A 5 2.73 -8.51 9.58
C LEU A 5 1.62 -7.74 10.32
N LEU A 6 1.41 -6.47 9.93
CA LEU A 6 0.42 -5.60 10.56
C LEU A 6 -0.97 -5.68 9.91
N THR A 7 -1.09 -6.29 8.73
CA THR A 7 -2.36 -6.44 8.01
C THR A 7 -2.76 -7.91 7.92
N ALA A 8 -3.58 -8.35 8.87
CA ALA A 8 -3.97 -9.74 9.05
C ALA A 8 -4.92 -10.29 7.98
N ARG A 9 -5.50 -9.44 7.10
CA ARG A 9 -6.49 -9.88 6.11
C ARG A 9 -5.98 -9.62 4.69
N SER A 10 -6.11 -10.65 3.83
CA SER A 10 -5.82 -10.52 2.41
C SER A 10 -7.00 -9.89 1.65
N VAL A 11 -6.77 -9.48 0.41
CA VAL A 11 -7.85 -9.04 -0.49
C VAL A 11 -8.91 -10.13 -0.70
N LEU A 12 -8.54 -11.39 -0.61
CA LEU A 12 -9.43 -12.53 -0.77
C LEU A 12 -10.45 -12.66 0.39
N ASP A 13 -10.21 -11.98 1.51
CA ASP A 13 -11.16 -11.88 2.62
C ASP A 13 -12.18 -10.75 2.42
N HIS A 14 -12.02 -9.93 1.38
CA HIS A 14 -12.96 -8.87 1.06
C HIS A 14 -14.33 -9.47 0.67
N PRO A 15 -15.47 -8.91 1.12
CA PRO A 15 -16.80 -9.46 0.83
C PRO A 15 -17.06 -9.72 -0.65
N GLN A 16 -16.69 -8.78 -1.53
CA GLN A 16 -16.88 -8.95 -2.97
C GLN A 16 -15.96 -10.02 -3.59
N ALA A 17 -14.79 -10.29 -3.00
CA ALA A 17 -13.94 -11.38 -3.43
C ALA A 17 -14.50 -12.76 -3.06
N ARG A 18 -15.36 -12.83 -2.05
CA ARG A 18 -16.01 -14.08 -1.61
C ARG A 18 -17.25 -14.40 -2.43
N SER A 19 -17.96 -13.40 -2.90
CA SER A 19 -19.18 -13.58 -3.69
C SER A 19 -18.88 -13.92 -5.16
N HIS A 20 -17.73 -13.48 -5.69
CA HIS A 20 -17.36 -13.66 -7.09
C HIS A 20 -15.92 -14.17 -7.21
N PRO A 21 -15.64 -15.15 -8.08
CA PRO A 21 -14.28 -15.58 -8.38
C PRO A 21 -13.54 -14.44 -9.12
N LEU A 22 -12.58 -13.82 -8.46
CA LEU A 22 -11.82 -12.70 -9.01
C LEU A 22 -10.60 -13.18 -9.80
N ASP A 23 -10.30 -12.51 -10.92
CA ASP A 23 -9.07 -12.71 -11.67
C ASP A 23 -7.86 -12.14 -10.88
N ALA A 24 -7.20 -13.04 -10.16
CA ALA A 24 -6.06 -12.70 -9.30
C ALA A 24 -4.87 -12.14 -10.09
N ALA A 25 -4.68 -12.53 -11.37
CA ALA A 25 -3.60 -12.02 -12.20
C ALA A 25 -3.85 -10.55 -12.53
N ARG A 26 -5.07 -10.23 -12.96
CA ARG A 26 -5.46 -8.88 -13.32
C ARG A 26 -5.48 -7.93 -12.10
N ILE A 27 -6.00 -8.39 -10.97
CA ILE A 27 -5.95 -7.63 -9.70
C ILE A 27 -4.52 -7.33 -9.28
N ARG A 28 -3.61 -8.29 -9.39
CA ARG A 28 -2.19 -8.11 -9.10
C ARG A 28 -1.57 -7.00 -9.93
N ASP A 29 -1.82 -7.03 -11.23
CA ASP A 29 -1.24 -6.08 -12.18
C ASP A 29 -1.80 -4.67 -11.97
N LEU A 30 -3.11 -4.53 -11.78
CA LEU A 30 -3.77 -3.26 -11.48
C LEU A 30 -3.32 -2.65 -10.15
N ALA A 31 -3.15 -3.46 -9.11
CA ALA A 31 -2.70 -2.99 -7.81
C ALA A 31 -1.18 -2.72 -7.77
N GLY A 32 -0.44 -3.05 -8.82
CA GLY A 32 1.02 -2.90 -8.86
C GLY A 32 1.75 -3.71 -7.79
N VAL A 33 1.28 -4.93 -7.50
CA VAL A 33 1.87 -5.81 -6.49
C VAL A 33 2.47 -7.06 -7.12
N ALA A 34 3.53 -7.60 -6.51
CA ALA A 34 4.19 -8.79 -7.05
C ALA A 34 3.32 -10.05 -6.95
N ARG A 35 2.42 -10.11 -5.96
CA ARG A 35 1.47 -11.21 -5.74
C ARG A 35 0.17 -10.66 -5.19
N CYS A 36 -0.96 -11.25 -5.55
CA CYS A 36 -2.27 -10.86 -5.01
C CYS A 36 -2.32 -10.94 -3.47
N GLY A 37 -1.67 -11.95 -2.87
CA GLY A 37 -1.57 -12.07 -1.41
C GLY A 37 -0.68 -11.00 -0.71
N ASP A 38 -0.03 -10.12 -1.46
CA ASP A 38 0.68 -8.95 -0.92
C ASP A 38 -0.24 -7.74 -0.76
N LEU A 39 -1.42 -7.78 -1.39
CA LEU A 39 -2.47 -6.77 -1.29
C LEU A 39 -3.32 -7.07 -0.06
N SER A 40 -3.33 -6.16 0.88
CA SER A 40 -4.16 -6.29 2.08
C SER A 40 -5.57 -5.74 1.82
N ALA A 41 -6.55 -6.24 2.58
CA ALA A 41 -7.92 -5.75 2.51
C ALA A 41 -8.05 -4.24 2.79
N ARG A 42 -7.10 -3.64 3.52
CA ARG A 42 -7.05 -2.18 3.76
C ARG A 42 -6.62 -1.36 2.53
N GLN A 43 -6.01 -2.01 1.56
CA GLN A 43 -5.59 -1.39 0.30
C GLN A 43 -6.65 -1.53 -0.79
N VAL A 44 -7.79 -2.13 -0.44
CA VAL A 44 -8.96 -2.27 -1.30
C VAL A 44 -10.11 -1.49 -0.68
N ALA A 45 -10.82 -0.73 -1.48
CA ALA A 45 -12.01 -0.01 -1.08
C ALA A 45 -13.15 -0.25 -2.07
N VAL A 46 -14.38 0.01 -1.63
CA VAL A 46 -15.60 -0.07 -2.43
C VAL A 46 -16.28 1.29 -2.35
N PRO A 47 -15.86 2.28 -3.15
CA PRO A 47 -16.51 3.58 -3.14
C PRO A 47 -17.93 3.49 -3.71
N PRO A 48 -18.95 3.92 -2.95
CA PRO A 48 -20.36 3.83 -3.42
C PRO A 48 -20.59 4.63 -4.72
N VAL A 49 -19.79 5.68 -4.94
CA VAL A 49 -19.92 6.55 -6.11
C VAL A 49 -19.69 5.81 -7.45
N LEU A 50 -18.99 4.67 -7.44
CA LEU A 50 -18.69 3.95 -8.69
C LEU A 50 -19.95 3.42 -9.38
N SER A 51 -20.98 3.01 -8.63
CA SER A 51 -22.27 2.60 -9.20
C SER A 51 -23.00 3.76 -9.88
N ASP A 52 -22.86 4.96 -9.32
CA ASP A 52 -23.56 6.15 -9.83
C ASP A 52 -22.92 6.68 -11.14
N LEU A 53 -21.63 6.36 -11.35
CA LEU A 53 -20.92 6.74 -12.60
C LEU A 53 -21.55 6.16 -13.85
N ALA A 54 -22.27 5.04 -13.75
CA ALA A 54 -22.97 4.44 -14.88
C ALA A 54 -24.09 5.33 -15.46
N SER A 55 -24.59 6.28 -14.68
CA SER A 55 -25.64 7.26 -15.08
C SER A 55 -25.11 8.68 -15.24
N THR A 56 -23.81 8.90 -15.16
CA THR A 56 -23.17 10.23 -15.16
C THR A 56 -22.47 10.48 -16.47
N THR A 57 -22.35 11.74 -16.89
CA THR A 57 -21.53 12.14 -18.03
C THR A 57 -20.14 12.62 -17.59
N THR A 58 -19.18 12.63 -18.51
CA THR A 58 -17.83 13.17 -18.22
C THR A 58 -17.90 14.66 -17.85
N ALA A 59 -18.82 15.42 -18.40
CA ALA A 59 -18.99 16.83 -18.06
C ALA A 59 -19.49 17.00 -16.64
N ASP A 60 -20.48 16.22 -16.23
CA ASP A 60 -21.05 16.24 -14.87
C ASP A 60 -19.99 15.79 -13.85
N LEU A 61 -19.17 14.79 -14.21
CA LEU A 61 -18.09 14.32 -13.35
C LEU A 61 -17.05 15.42 -13.02
N LEU A 62 -16.68 16.21 -14.02
CA LEU A 62 -15.67 17.29 -13.89
C LEU A 62 -16.26 18.57 -13.28
N THR A 63 -17.57 18.68 -13.22
CA THR A 63 -18.24 19.72 -12.45
C THR A 63 -18.29 19.25 -11.00
N PRO A 64 -17.88 20.05 -10.02
CA PRO A 64 -17.91 19.65 -8.61
C PRO A 64 -19.33 19.70 -8.05
N ASP A 65 -20.22 18.91 -8.63
CA ASP A 65 -21.55 18.57 -8.16
C ASP A 65 -21.50 17.32 -7.28
N ASP A 66 -22.65 16.78 -6.88
CA ASP A 66 -22.72 15.68 -5.92
C ASP A 66 -21.83 14.47 -6.28
N VAL A 67 -21.91 13.97 -7.53
CA VAL A 67 -21.10 12.82 -7.98
C VAL A 67 -19.63 13.17 -8.07
N GLY A 68 -19.28 14.34 -8.61
CA GLY A 68 -17.92 14.82 -8.72
C GLY A 68 -17.25 14.97 -7.35
N TRP A 69 -17.96 15.56 -6.36
CA TRP A 69 -17.46 15.68 -5.00
C TRP A 69 -17.28 14.31 -4.32
N ARG A 70 -18.23 13.39 -4.46
CA ARG A 70 -18.13 12.03 -3.89
C ARG A 70 -16.96 11.25 -4.49
N LEU A 71 -16.70 11.40 -5.80
CA LEU A 71 -15.52 10.82 -6.42
C LEU A 71 -14.25 11.47 -5.88
N GLY A 72 -14.22 12.80 -5.76
CA GLY A 72 -13.10 13.55 -5.18
C GLY A 72 -12.76 13.08 -3.78
N HIS A 73 -13.72 12.95 -2.88
CA HIS A 73 -13.50 12.40 -1.54
C HIS A 73 -13.03 10.96 -1.55
N SER A 74 -13.49 10.14 -2.49
CA SER A 74 -13.02 8.76 -2.64
C SER A 74 -11.56 8.72 -3.11
N LEU A 75 -11.16 9.64 -3.99
CA LEU A 75 -9.75 9.80 -4.44
C LEU A 75 -8.86 10.30 -3.30
N GLU A 76 -9.28 11.34 -2.59
CA GLU A 76 -8.58 11.87 -1.41
C GLU A 76 -8.34 10.75 -0.39
N HIS A 77 -9.40 10.04 -0.01
CA HIS A 77 -9.30 8.89 0.90
C HIS A 77 -8.33 7.83 0.38
N ALA A 78 -8.39 7.51 -0.91
CA ALA A 78 -7.50 6.51 -1.50
C ALA A 78 -6.03 6.93 -1.42
N LEU A 79 -5.72 8.18 -1.72
CA LEU A 79 -4.37 8.72 -1.67
C LEU A 79 -3.84 8.77 -0.24
N GLU A 80 -4.63 9.29 0.70
CA GLU A 80 -4.23 9.43 2.11
C GLU A 80 -4.04 8.09 2.83
N HIS A 81 -4.85 7.09 2.50
CA HIS A 81 -4.81 5.77 3.14
C HIS A 81 -3.99 4.74 2.36
N GLY A 82 -3.51 5.09 1.15
CA GLY A 82 -2.73 4.20 0.30
C GLY A 82 -3.58 3.05 -0.25
N VAL A 83 -4.84 3.30 -0.56
CA VAL A 83 -5.71 2.38 -1.28
C VAL A 83 -5.15 2.22 -2.70
N ARG A 84 -5.04 0.98 -3.15
CA ARG A 84 -4.45 0.64 -4.44
C ARG A 84 -5.46 0.18 -5.46
N LEU A 85 -6.60 -0.29 -4.97
CA LEU A 85 -7.63 -0.88 -5.81
C LEU A 85 -9.01 -0.53 -5.27
N TRP A 86 -9.88 -0.09 -6.16
CA TRP A 86 -11.31 -0.04 -5.94
C TRP A 86 -11.95 -1.26 -6.59
N LEU A 87 -12.84 -1.93 -5.84
CA LEU A 87 -13.68 -3.00 -6.36
C LEU A 87 -15.13 -2.55 -6.24
N CYS A 88 -15.94 -2.76 -7.27
CA CYS A 88 -17.36 -2.48 -7.23
C CYS A 88 -18.13 -3.55 -8.00
N GLU A 89 -19.20 -4.03 -7.40
CA GLU A 89 -20.20 -4.83 -8.08
C GLU A 89 -21.17 -3.89 -8.77
N VAL A 90 -21.37 -4.10 -10.07
CA VAL A 90 -22.22 -3.26 -10.92
C VAL A 90 -23.05 -4.14 -11.86
N ASP A 91 -24.08 -3.58 -12.47
CA ASP A 91 -24.82 -4.27 -13.50
C ASP A 91 -23.92 -4.64 -14.67
N ARG A 92 -24.20 -5.74 -15.35
CA ARG A 92 -23.36 -6.32 -16.40
C ARG A 92 -23.07 -5.37 -17.57
N ASP A 93 -23.95 -4.45 -17.87
CA ASP A 93 -23.82 -3.44 -18.92
C ASP A 93 -23.19 -2.13 -18.44
N ALA A 94 -23.08 -1.93 -17.13
CA ALA A 94 -22.54 -0.73 -16.52
C ALA A 94 -21.02 -0.49 -16.78
N PRO A 95 -20.15 -1.53 -16.88
CA PRO A 95 -18.73 -1.32 -17.13
C PRO A 95 -18.42 -0.47 -18.35
N GLY A 96 -19.15 -0.68 -19.47
CA GLY A 96 -18.98 0.13 -20.69
C GLY A 96 -19.36 1.60 -20.48
N ARG A 97 -20.44 1.88 -19.74
CA ARG A 97 -20.86 3.25 -19.40
C ARG A 97 -19.87 3.94 -18.48
N ILE A 98 -19.38 3.24 -17.47
CA ILE A 98 -18.35 3.76 -16.55
C ILE A 98 -17.04 4.02 -17.28
N SER A 99 -16.65 3.11 -18.20
CA SER A 99 -15.46 3.29 -19.05
C SER A 99 -15.57 4.53 -19.95
N ALA A 100 -16.75 4.82 -20.49
CA ALA A 100 -16.95 6.02 -21.29
C ALA A 100 -16.74 7.31 -20.50
N VAL A 101 -17.02 7.30 -19.19
CA VAL A 101 -16.85 8.46 -18.30
C VAL A 101 -15.42 8.59 -17.80
N LEU A 102 -14.85 7.51 -17.27
CA LEU A 102 -13.52 7.52 -16.64
C LEU A 102 -12.38 7.36 -17.64
N GLY A 103 -12.57 6.55 -18.68
CA GLY A 103 -11.60 6.14 -19.69
C GLY A 103 -11.57 4.62 -19.85
N GLU A 104 -11.42 4.16 -21.09
CA GLU A 104 -11.46 2.72 -21.42
C GLU A 104 -10.36 1.91 -20.71
N ASP A 105 -9.18 2.49 -20.57
CA ASP A 105 -8.02 1.84 -19.95
C ASP A 105 -8.06 1.81 -18.42
N LEU A 106 -9.04 2.44 -17.77
CA LEU A 106 -9.10 2.57 -16.32
C LEU A 106 -10.08 1.60 -15.66
N VAL A 107 -11.08 1.12 -16.39
CA VAL A 107 -12.13 0.25 -15.86
C VAL A 107 -11.91 -1.18 -16.34
N HIS A 108 -11.66 -2.08 -15.42
CA HIS A 108 -11.36 -3.46 -15.74
C HIS A 108 -12.39 -4.40 -15.12
N VAL A 109 -13.03 -5.22 -15.95
CA VAL A 109 -13.87 -6.30 -15.45
C VAL A 109 -12.96 -7.41 -14.92
N VAL A 110 -13.08 -7.74 -13.63
CA VAL A 110 -12.27 -8.75 -12.96
C VAL A 110 -13.05 -10.00 -12.57
N SER A 111 -14.37 -9.94 -12.64
CA SER A 111 -15.26 -11.10 -12.53
C SER A 111 -16.57 -10.81 -13.21
N LEU A 112 -17.12 -11.84 -13.84
CA LEU A 112 -18.50 -11.87 -14.29
C LEU A 112 -19.25 -12.84 -13.38
N GLY A 113 -20.29 -12.35 -12.71
CA GLY A 113 -21.18 -13.20 -11.93
C GLY A 113 -21.83 -14.28 -12.79
N PRO A 114 -22.22 -15.41 -12.20
CA PRO A 114 -22.94 -16.44 -12.92
C PRO A 114 -24.18 -15.82 -13.53
N ARG A 115 -24.39 -16.08 -14.82
CA ARG A 115 -25.68 -15.89 -15.44
C ARG A 115 -26.63 -16.81 -14.71
N PRO A 116 -27.81 -16.36 -14.26
CA PRO A 116 -28.78 -17.30 -13.71
C PRO A 116 -29.14 -18.31 -14.80
N ASP A 117 -28.42 -19.43 -14.81
CA ASP A 117 -28.62 -20.49 -15.77
C ASP A 117 -29.87 -21.28 -15.42
N GLY A 118 -30.70 -21.47 -16.42
CA GLY A 118 -31.59 -22.60 -16.49
C GLY A 118 -33.02 -22.41 -16.02
N GLY A 119 -33.68 -21.39 -16.52
CA GLY A 119 -35.15 -21.38 -16.66
C GLY A 119 -35.52 -21.43 -18.11
N VAL A 120 -35.72 -22.60 -18.68
CA VAL A 120 -36.46 -22.72 -19.96
C VAL A 120 -37.89 -22.25 -19.70
N GLY A 121 -38.24 -21.08 -20.24
CA GLY A 121 -39.62 -20.65 -20.38
C GLY A 121 -40.14 -19.72 -19.32
N SER A 122 -39.95 -18.43 -19.53
CA SER A 122 -41.03 -17.45 -19.41
C SER A 122 -40.66 -16.22 -20.24
N ASP A 123 -41.43 -16.04 -21.29
CA ASP A 123 -41.44 -14.82 -22.09
C ASP A 123 -41.77 -13.63 -21.17
N GLY A 124 -40.94 -12.58 -21.20
CA GLY A 124 -41.31 -11.25 -20.77
C GLY A 124 -40.85 -10.80 -19.42
N ALA A 125 -39.56 -10.65 -19.21
CA ALA A 125 -39.00 -9.61 -18.33
C ALA A 125 -37.57 -9.37 -18.72
N ASP A 126 -37.30 -8.33 -19.52
CA ASP A 126 -35.98 -7.74 -19.71
C ASP A 126 -35.50 -7.13 -18.38
N GLY A 127 -35.04 -7.96 -17.46
CA GLY A 127 -34.24 -7.56 -16.32
C GLY A 127 -32.75 -7.68 -16.68
N PRO A 128 -31.86 -6.80 -16.24
CA PRO A 128 -30.40 -6.92 -16.44
C PRO A 128 -29.90 -8.13 -15.65
N ASP A 129 -30.01 -9.31 -16.23
CA ASP A 129 -29.68 -10.59 -15.60
C ASP A 129 -28.18 -10.78 -15.49
N GLY A 130 -27.58 -10.27 -14.46
CA GLY A 130 -26.21 -10.57 -14.07
C GLY A 130 -25.45 -9.35 -13.56
N THR A 131 -24.55 -9.60 -12.62
CA THR A 131 -23.63 -8.60 -12.09
C THR A 131 -22.21 -8.82 -12.61
N ALA A 132 -21.42 -7.76 -12.63
CA ALA A 132 -20.00 -7.78 -12.94
C ALA A 132 -19.24 -7.10 -11.80
N VAL A 133 -18.06 -7.59 -11.47
CA VAL A 133 -17.15 -6.88 -10.57
C VAL A 133 -16.13 -6.15 -11.41
N ILE A 134 -16.09 -4.83 -11.25
CA ILE A 134 -15.08 -3.97 -11.84
C ILE A 134 -13.98 -3.64 -10.84
N ALA A 135 -12.78 -3.44 -11.37
CA ALA A 135 -11.62 -2.99 -10.63
C ALA A 135 -11.06 -1.71 -11.26
N ILE A 136 -10.75 -0.73 -10.42
CA ILE A 136 -10.19 0.56 -10.82
C ILE A 136 -8.99 0.87 -9.93
N SER A 137 -7.88 1.30 -10.52
CA SER A 137 -6.75 1.84 -9.77
C SER A 137 -6.97 3.33 -9.52
N PRO A 138 -7.18 3.77 -8.26
CA PRO A 138 -7.34 5.21 -7.97
C PRO A 138 -6.10 6.01 -8.37
N LEU A 139 -4.93 5.41 -8.29
CA LEU A 139 -3.69 6.05 -8.70
C LEU A 139 -3.66 6.32 -10.21
N GLU A 140 -3.97 5.31 -11.03
CA GLU A 140 -4.00 5.48 -12.49
C GLU A 140 -5.10 6.46 -12.92
N LEU A 141 -6.23 6.49 -12.19
CA LEU A 141 -7.28 7.48 -12.42
C LEU A 141 -6.78 8.92 -12.17
N VAL A 142 -6.06 9.15 -11.06
CA VAL A 142 -5.46 10.48 -10.80
C VAL A 142 -4.44 10.86 -11.86
N LEU A 143 -3.59 9.92 -12.29
CA LEU A 143 -2.60 10.17 -13.35
C LEU A 143 -3.29 10.51 -14.67
N SER A 144 -4.28 9.74 -15.08
CA SER A 144 -5.05 9.99 -16.28
C SER A 144 -5.77 11.36 -16.25
N LEU A 145 -6.42 11.70 -15.12
CA LEU A 145 -7.08 13.00 -14.97
C LEU A 145 -6.08 14.18 -15.02
N ALA A 146 -4.88 13.98 -14.47
CA ALA A 146 -3.83 15.02 -14.50
C ALA A 146 -3.30 15.28 -15.92
N GLU A 147 -3.32 14.26 -16.79
CA GLU A 147 -2.81 14.35 -18.15
C GLU A 147 -3.88 14.72 -19.21
N ARG A 148 -5.15 14.40 -18.96
CA ARG A 148 -6.23 14.41 -19.95
C ARG A 148 -6.56 15.81 -20.48
N SER A 149 -6.90 16.76 -19.61
CA SER A 149 -7.35 18.10 -20.02
C SER A 149 -7.20 19.13 -18.89
N GLU A 150 -7.29 20.42 -19.28
CA GLU A 150 -7.29 21.50 -18.27
C GLU A 150 -8.53 21.45 -17.35
N ALA A 151 -9.68 21.04 -17.89
CA ALA A 151 -10.89 20.85 -17.08
C ALA A 151 -10.68 19.75 -16.03
N SER A 152 -10.05 18.61 -16.40
CA SER A 152 -9.72 17.54 -15.46
C SER A 152 -8.69 18.01 -14.41
N ARG A 153 -7.69 18.78 -14.80
CA ARG A 153 -6.73 19.39 -13.84
C ARG A 153 -7.43 20.40 -12.92
N GLY A 154 -8.34 21.20 -13.44
CA GLY A 154 -9.18 22.11 -12.66
C GLY A 154 -10.03 21.39 -11.63
N TYR A 155 -10.62 20.26 -12.02
CA TYR A 155 -11.32 19.37 -11.10
C TYR A 155 -10.41 18.84 -10.00
N LEU A 156 -9.23 18.28 -10.34
CA LEU A 156 -8.28 17.76 -9.35
C LEU A 156 -7.84 18.83 -8.36
N ARG A 157 -7.58 20.07 -8.83
CA ARG A 157 -7.23 21.21 -7.97
C ARG A 157 -8.29 21.51 -6.92
N LYS A 158 -9.57 21.38 -7.27
CA LYS A 158 -10.68 21.63 -6.35
C LYS A 158 -10.90 20.50 -5.36
N VAL A 159 -10.88 19.25 -5.82
CA VAL A 159 -11.28 18.11 -4.98
C VAL A 159 -10.15 17.51 -4.16
N LEU A 160 -8.88 17.76 -4.53
CA LEU A 160 -7.69 17.23 -3.83
C LEU A 160 -6.85 18.34 -3.18
N GLU A 161 -7.42 19.53 -2.97
CA GLU A 161 -6.74 20.61 -2.27
C GLU A 161 -6.37 20.19 -0.83
N GLY A 162 -5.08 20.30 -0.50
CA GLY A 162 -4.60 19.95 0.85
C GLY A 162 -4.44 18.45 1.12
N VAL A 163 -4.57 17.58 0.13
CA VAL A 163 -4.42 16.13 0.30
C VAL A 163 -3.07 15.76 0.93
N ASP A 164 -3.10 14.89 1.95
CA ASP A 164 -1.89 14.40 2.62
C ASP A 164 -1.17 13.35 1.76
N THR A 165 -0.01 13.72 1.26
CA THR A 165 0.80 12.88 0.35
C THR A 165 1.68 11.86 1.05
N LEU A 166 1.53 11.66 2.36
CA LEU A 166 2.42 10.79 3.15
C LEU A 166 2.51 9.35 2.63
N ARG A 167 1.41 8.82 2.11
CA ARG A 167 1.31 7.46 1.56
C ARG A 167 1.27 7.41 0.04
N CYS A 168 1.28 8.58 -0.61
CA CYS A 168 1.27 8.65 -2.06
C CYS A 168 2.61 8.21 -2.66
N PRO A 169 2.60 7.46 -3.77
CA PRO A 169 3.82 7.21 -4.53
C PRO A 169 4.32 8.50 -5.19
N HIS A 170 5.64 8.58 -5.39
CA HIS A 170 6.27 9.79 -5.95
C HIS A 170 5.67 10.21 -7.30
N ARG A 171 5.26 9.25 -8.14
CA ARG A 171 4.62 9.55 -9.43
C ARG A 171 3.29 10.27 -9.28
N ALA A 172 2.48 9.94 -8.27
CA ALA A 172 1.23 10.64 -7.98
C ALA A 172 1.50 12.06 -7.50
N ILE A 173 2.46 12.24 -6.61
CA ILE A 173 2.85 13.57 -6.11
C ILE A 173 3.33 14.46 -7.26
N ALA A 174 4.14 13.92 -8.16
CA ALA A 174 4.63 14.65 -9.34
C ALA A 174 3.47 15.07 -10.27
N ALA A 175 2.53 14.14 -10.54
CA ALA A 175 1.37 14.42 -11.38
C ALA A 175 0.42 15.46 -10.75
N LEU A 176 0.15 15.37 -9.45
CA LEU A 176 -0.67 16.35 -8.72
C LEU A 176 -0.04 17.73 -8.74
N ARG A 177 1.28 17.83 -8.54
CA ARG A 177 2.01 19.12 -8.66
C ARG A 177 1.95 19.66 -10.08
N ALA A 178 2.16 18.81 -11.09
CA ALA A 178 2.07 19.23 -12.49
C ALA A 178 0.65 19.70 -12.85
N ALA A 179 -0.38 19.12 -12.24
CA ALA A 179 -1.77 19.57 -12.37
C ALA A 179 -2.07 20.86 -11.58
N GLY A 180 -1.13 21.35 -10.74
CA GLY A 180 -1.29 22.55 -9.92
C GLY A 180 -2.09 22.33 -8.62
N VAL A 181 -2.19 21.08 -8.15
CA VAL A 181 -2.84 20.76 -6.88
C VAL A 181 -1.94 21.16 -5.72
N ALA A 182 -2.48 21.91 -4.75
CA ALA A 182 -1.80 22.24 -3.50
C ALA A 182 -1.81 21.01 -2.58
N VAL A 183 -0.68 20.28 -2.52
CA VAL A 183 -0.53 19.08 -1.71
C VAL A 183 0.11 19.38 -0.35
N MET A 184 -0.35 18.70 0.71
CA MET A 184 0.27 18.81 2.02
C MET A 184 1.53 17.95 2.09
N GLU A 185 2.69 18.58 2.23
CA GLU A 185 3.96 17.88 2.41
C GLU A 185 4.29 17.72 3.88
N ARG A 186 4.42 16.48 4.30
CA ARG A 186 4.87 16.16 5.66
C ARG A 186 6.39 16.22 5.74
N PRO A 187 6.97 16.78 6.81
CA PRO A 187 8.41 16.81 7.01
C PRO A 187 9.00 15.39 7.02
N ALA A 188 10.26 15.28 6.61
CA ALA A 188 10.97 13.98 6.51
C ALA A 188 10.97 13.21 7.83
N THR A 189 11.00 13.90 8.97
CA THR A 189 10.91 13.32 10.30
C THR A 189 9.61 12.54 10.54
N VAL A 190 8.46 13.06 10.07
CA VAL A 190 7.16 12.39 10.19
C VAL A 190 7.10 11.16 9.29
N ARG A 191 7.67 11.25 8.07
CA ARG A 191 7.79 10.10 7.16
C ARG A 191 8.65 8.99 7.76
N LEU A 192 9.76 9.36 8.38
CA LEU A 192 10.67 8.42 9.05
C LEU A 192 9.98 7.75 10.25
N ALA A 193 9.32 8.54 11.11
CA ALA A 193 8.63 8.03 12.30
C ALA A 193 7.45 7.08 11.97
N ARG A 194 6.84 7.21 10.79
CA ARG A 194 5.76 6.31 10.34
C ARG A 194 6.26 5.08 9.56
N ASN A 195 7.54 5.01 9.24
CA ASN A 195 8.12 3.84 8.61
C ASN A 195 8.53 2.81 9.69
N PRO A 196 7.81 1.68 9.85
CA PRO A 196 8.10 0.71 10.92
C PRO A 196 9.49 0.08 10.78
N VAL A 197 10.01 -0.02 9.56
CA VAL A 197 11.38 -0.51 9.32
C VAL A 197 12.39 0.51 9.81
N ALA A 198 12.23 1.78 9.43
CA ALA A 198 13.11 2.86 9.91
C ALA A 198 13.07 2.98 11.44
N LEU A 199 11.87 2.89 12.02
CA LEU A 199 11.70 2.90 13.48
C LEU A 199 12.44 1.72 14.14
N ALA A 200 12.36 0.52 13.57
CA ALA A 200 13.10 -0.64 14.07
C ALA A 200 14.63 -0.38 14.06
N TYR A 201 15.17 0.18 12.97
CA TYR A 201 16.58 0.56 12.90
C TYR A 201 16.95 1.59 13.97
N ILE A 202 16.14 2.63 14.17
CA ILE A 202 16.38 3.65 15.18
C ILE A 202 16.39 3.04 16.59
N VAL A 203 15.39 2.23 16.92
CA VAL A 203 15.27 1.58 18.24
C VAL A 203 16.45 0.66 18.50
N VAL A 204 16.81 -0.20 17.53
CA VAL A 204 17.96 -1.11 17.70
C VAL A 204 19.26 -0.35 17.80
N PHE A 205 19.44 0.72 17.02
CA PHE A 205 20.63 1.57 17.09
C PHE A 205 20.79 2.23 18.47
N ILE A 206 19.71 2.81 19.00
CA ILE A 206 19.70 3.41 20.35
C ILE A 206 20.02 2.33 21.39
N TYR A 207 19.34 1.19 21.33
CA TYR A 207 19.57 0.08 22.25
C TYR A 207 21.02 -0.40 22.23
N SER A 208 21.58 -0.63 21.02
CA SER A 208 22.97 -1.05 20.83
C SER A 208 23.96 -0.02 21.39
N SER A 209 23.68 1.27 21.19
CA SER A 209 24.50 2.36 21.74
C SER A 209 24.50 2.38 23.26
N LEU A 210 23.35 2.12 23.89
CA LEU A 210 23.21 2.14 25.35
C LEU A 210 23.72 0.86 26.01
N ARG A 211 23.65 -0.29 25.35
CA ARG A 211 24.02 -1.60 25.90
C ARG A 211 25.49 -1.69 26.30
N ALA A 212 26.38 -1.07 25.54
CA ALA A 212 27.81 -1.10 25.80
C ALA A 212 28.27 -0.12 26.89
N LEU A 213 27.46 0.90 27.22
CA LEU A 213 27.83 1.92 28.20
C LEU A 213 28.15 1.36 29.58
N PRO A 214 27.39 0.40 30.16
CA PRO A 214 27.69 -0.15 31.49
C PRO A 214 29.07 -0.78 31.59
N VAL A 215 29.63 -1.29 30.47
CA VAL A 215 30.97 -1.91 30.46
C VAL A 215 32.07 -0.92 30.76
N ALA A 216 31.87 0.37 30.49
CA ALA A 216 32.81 1.44 30.86
C ALA A 216 33.02 1.54 32.39
N PHE A 217 32.07 1.06 33.18
CA PHE A 217 32.10 1.11 34.64
C PHE A 217 32.46 -0.24 35.26
N VAL A 218 32.78 -1.27 34.49
CA VAL A 218 33.15 -2.60 35.01
C VAL A 218 34.60 -2.57 35.48
N PRO A 219 34.88 -2.74 36.79
CA PRO A 219 36.23 -2.79 37.31
C PRO A 219 37.01 -3.98 36.74
N GLY A 220 38.21 -3.72 36.19
CA GLY A 220 39.10 -4.77 35.70
C GLY A 220 38.81 -5.24 34.27
N PHE A 221 37.95 -4.57 33.51
CA PHE A 221 37.80 -4.79 32.08
C PHE A 221 39.10 -4.41 31.36
N ARG A 222 39.76 -5.39 30.72
CA ARG A 222 41.06 -5.20 30.03
C ARG A 222 40.92 -4.70 28.61
N GLY A 223 39.73 -4.82 28.02
CA GLY A 223 39.43 -4.32 26.68
C GLY A 223 39.19 -2.84 26.65
N GLN A 224 39.18 -2.28 25.45
CA GLN A 224 38.80 -0.88 25.24
C GLN A 224 37.29 -0.82 25.08
N TRP A 225 36.59 -0.17 26.04
CA TRP A 225 35.11 -0.09 26.02
C TRP A 225 34.55 0.56 24.75
N TRP A 226 35.25 1.52 24.17
CA TRP A 226 34.86 2.18 22.94
C TRP A 226 34.91 1.23 21.72
N VAL A 227 35.82 0.24 21.71
CA VAL A 227 35.87 -0.81 20.67
C VAL A 227 34.64 -1.68 20.76
N LEU A 228 34.24 -2.09 21.98
CA LEU A 228 33.02 -2.84 22.19
C LEU A 228 31.78 -2.05 21.73
N TRP A 229 31.74 -0.77 22.11
CA TRP A 229 30.70 0.15 21.70
C TRP A 229 30.62 0.31 20.17
N LEU A 230 31.77 0.43 19.51
CA LEU A 230 31.84 0.51 18.05
C LEU A 230 31.36 -0.78 17.38
N ILE A 231 31.73 -1.96 17.93
CA ILE A 231 31.24 -3.25 17.45
C ILE A 231 29.71 -3.31 17.55
N ASP A 232 29.14 -2.92 18.69
CA ASP A 232 27.70 -2.91 18.91
C ASP A 232 26.97 -2.00 17.92
N ILE A 233 27.48 -0.80 17.67
CA ILE A 233 26.89 0.14 16.70
C ILE A 233 26.99 -0.38 15.26
N LEU A 234 28.15 -0.85 14.84
CA LEU A 234 28.36 -1.33 13.48
C LEU A 234 27.53 -2.60 13.19
N THR A 235 27.38 -3.46 14.20
CA THR A 235 26.58 -4.68 14.05
C THR A 235 25.07 -4.42 14.15
N ALA A 236 24.63 -3.25 14.68
CA ALA A 236 23.22 -2.90 14.79
C ALA A 236 22.51 -2.87 13.42
N ILE A 237 23.19 -2.42 12.35
CA ILE A 237 22.61 -2.34 11.00
C ILE A 237 22.34 -3.75 10.43
N PRO A 238 23.35 -4.63 10.28
CA PRO A 238 23.12 -5.97 9.75
C PRO A 238 22.26 -6.83 10.68
N TYR A 239 22.31 -6.62 11.99
CA TYR A 239 21.43 -7.26 12.96
C TYR A 239 19.96 -6.94 12.68
N THR A 240 19.64 -5.65 12.54
CA THR A 240 18.26 -5.22 12.26
C THR A 240 17.79 -5.71 10.90
N TRP A 241 18.66 -5.65 9.89
CA TRP A 241 18.36 -6.22 8.58
C TRP A 241 18.05 -7.72 8.67
N GLY A 242 18.88 -8.47 9.41
CA GLY A 242 18.69 -9.89 9.62
C GLY A 242 17.34 -10.23 10.27
N ILE A 243 16.92 -9.49 11.31
CA ILE A 243 15.60 -9.64 11.92
C ILE A 243 14.48 -9.36 10.92
N VAL A 244 14.58 -8.27 10.16
CA VAL A 244 13.58 -7.91 9.16
C VAL A 244 13.45 -8.99 8.10
N GLU A 245 14.55 -9.52 7.57
CA GLU A 245 14.53 -10.61 6.58
C GLU A 245 14.04 -11.94 7.18
N MET A 246 14.42 -12.28 8.40
CA MET A 246 13.96 -13.48 9.09
C MET A 246 12.43 -13.49 9.25
N VAL A 247 11.85 -12.34 9.64
CA VAL A 247 10.42 -12.22 9.93
C VAL A 247 9.59 -11.98 8.67
N ALA A 248 10.05 -11.09 7.79
CA ALA A 248 9.29 -10.60 6.64
C ALA A 248 9.80 -11.09 5.27
N GLY A 249 10.91 -11.82 5.24
CA GLY A 249 11.49 -12.36 4.00
C GLY A 249 10.55 -13.31 3.28
N ARG A 250 10.45 -13.17 1.94
CA ARG A 250 9.53 -13.95 1.10
C ARG A 250 10.07 -15.33 0.75
N ARG A 251 11.40 -15.48 0.63
CA ARG A 251 12.07 -16.73 0.24
C ARG A 251 12.77 -17.32 1.45
N LEU A 252 12.64 -18.62 1.63
CA LEU A 252 13.25 -19.34 2.76
C LEU A 252 14.77 -19.07 2.87
N ARG A 253 15.48 -19.04 1.73
CA ARG A 253 16.91 -18.75 1.68
C ARG A 253 17.26 -17.40 2.33
N TRP A 254 16.48 -16.33 2.06
CA TRP A 254 16.70 -15.01 2.65
C TRP A 254 16.37 -14.99 4.13
N ARG A 255 15.36 -15.75 4.55
CA ARG A 255 15.03 -15.90 5.98
C ARG A 255 16.16 -16.61 6.74
N LEU A 256 16.76 -17.65 6.14
CA LEU A 256 17.91 -18.34 6.72
C LEU A 256 19.15 -17.46 6.76
N VAL A 257 19.43 -16.70 5.69
CA VAL A 257 20.52 -15.71 5.68
C VAL A 257 20.28 -14.65 6.75
N GLY A 258 19.04 -14.15 6.89
CA GLY A 258 18.66 -13.20 7.94
C GLY A 258 18.90 -13.76 9.33
N LEU A 259 18.52 -15.02 9.58
CA LEU A 259 18.76 -15.71 10.85
C LEU A 259 20.26 -15.83 11.14
N ALA A 260 21.05 -16.30 10.18
CA ALA A 260 22.49 -16.44 10.31
C ALA A 260 23.17 -15.09 10.60
N THR A 261 22.79 -14.04 9.87
CA THR A 261 23.31 -12.68 10.08
C THR A 261 22.94 -12.17 11.48
N THR A 262 21.71 -12.37 11.92
CA THR A 262 21.26 -11.97 13.26
C THR A 262 22.08 -12.67 14.36
N LEU A 263 22.28 -14.00 14.25
CA LEU A 263 23.06 -14.75 15.23
C LEU A 263 24.53 -14.31 15.24
N PHE A 264 25.13 -14.17 14.07
CA PHE A 264 26.54 -13.76 13.96
C PHE A 264 26.78 -12.37 14.56
N THR A 265 25.94 -11.40 14.20
CA THR A 265 26.07 -10.03 14.69
C THR A 265 25.72 -9.90 16.16
N PHE A 266 24.80 -10.70 16.67
CA PHE A 266 24.48 -10.75 18.10
C PHE A 266 25.64 -11.30 18.92
N LEU A 267 26.35 -12.32 18.42
CA LEU A 267 27.46 -12.94 19.14
C LEU A 267 28.76 -12.12 19.08
N ALA A 268 28.94 -11.27 18.08
CA ALA A 268 30.19 -10.53 17.87
C ALA A 268 30.67 -9.73 19.12
N PRO A 269 29.84 -8.94 19.79
CA PRO A 269 30.28 -8.22 21.00
C PRO A 269 30.58 -9.15 22.17
N TYR A 270 29.89 -10.29 22.29
CA TYR A 270 30.17 -11.28 23.32
C TYR A 270 31.52 -11.99 23.13
N VAL A 271 31.88 -12.29 21.86
CA VAL A 271 33.20 -12.85 21.53
C VAL A 271 34.30 -11.86 21.96
N TYR A 272 34.16 -10.58 21.64
CA TYR A 272 35.10 -9.56 22.08
C TYR A 272 35.16 -9.49 23.61
N PHE A 273 34.02 -9.51 24.29
CA PHE A 273 33.96 -9.48 25.75
C PHE A 273 34.62 -10.72 26.39
N LEU A 274 34.44 -11.91 25.81
CA LEU A 274 35.10 -13.14 26.28
C LEU A 274 36.61 -13.12 26.07
N MET A 275 37.10 -12.52 25.00
CA MET A 275 38.55 -12.43 24.72
C MET A 275 39.26 -11.41 25.63
N TYR A 276 38.63 -10.32 25.96
CA TYR A 276 39.23 -9.19 26.67
C TYR A 276 38.55 -8.86 28.02
N GLY A 277 37.50 -9.54 28.35
CA GLY A 277 36.82 -9.43 29.62
C GLY A 277 37.63 -10.04 30.78
N ARG A 278 37.08 -9.95 31.96
CA ARG A 278 37.67 -10.53 33.17
C ARG A 278 37.41 -12.05 33.17
N HIS A 279 38.45 -12.83 33.35
CA HIS A 279 38.37 -14.23 33.77
C HIS A 279 38.27 -14.33 35.27
#